data_6043cf18631c25dd71e5de2f5ba57d85
#
_entry.id   6043cf18631c25dd71e5de2f5ba57d85
#
_cell.length_a   1.000
_cell.length_b   1.000
_cell.length_c   1.000
_cell.angle_alpha   90.00
_cell.angle_beta   90.00
_cell.angle_gamma   90.00
#
_symmetry.space_group_name_H-M   'P 1'
#
loop_
_entity.id
_entity.type
_entity.pdbx_description
1 polymer ?
#
loop_
_entity_poly.entity_id
_entity_poly.type
_entity_poly.pdbx_seq_one_letter_code
_entity_poly.pdbx_strand_id
1 'polypeptide(L)'
;MGKQILFLLFICSISIVQAEENRVIVGAERTAEYYPLLEGKRVAVFSNHTGMIGNRHLVDVLVGEGLNVVTIFSPEHGFRGNADAGELVSGSIDPKTGIKISSLYDGKSGRPSDESMRMFDVLVVDIQDVGLRFYTYYISMVKLMDACAEHGRMVIVLDRPNPNGHYIDGPILDMKYKSGVGWLPIPVVHGMTLGELARMVNGERWLSDGRICDLTVIPCKNYTHRTCLLYTSDAADD
;
A
#
# COMPACT_ATOMS: atom_id res chain seq x y z
N MET A 1 7.53 20.61 48.22
CA MET A 1 7.94 20.57 46.81
C MET A 1 7.98 19.14 46.23
N GLY A 2 8.41 18.10 46.94
CA GLY A 2 8.54 16.74 46.37
C GLY A 2 7.24 16.04 45.96
N LYS A 3 6.11 16.25 46.64
CA LYS A 3 4.83 15.59 46.30
C LYS A 3 4.18 16.13 45.03
N GLN A 4 4.38 17.38 44.68
CA GLN A 4 3.82 17.97 43.42
C GLN A 4 4.61 17.53 42.18
N ILE A 5 5.94 17.35 42.32
CA ILE A 5 6.79 16.87 41.23
C ILE A 5 6.47 15.40 40.91
N LEU A 6 6.21 14.57 41.92
CA LEU A 6 5.85 13.16 41.72
C LEU A 6 4.50 13.00 41.02
N PHE A 7 3.52 13.87 41.31
CA PHE A 7 2.21 13.86 40.69
C PHE A 7 2.26 14.30 39.23
N LEU A 8 3.09 15.31 38.88
CA LEU A 8 3.33 15.74 37.49
C LEU A 8 4.01 14.67 36.65
N LEU A 9 4.99 13.96 37.21
CA LEU A 9 5.66 12.85 36.53
C LEU A 9 4.70 11.66 36.26
N PHE A 10 3.78 11.41 37.19
CA PHE A 10 2.78 10.35 37.03
C PHE A 10 1.73 10.70 35.96
N ILE A 11 1.27 11.95 35.89
CA ILE A 11 0.36 12.41 34.83
C ILE A 11 1.03 12.37 33.47
N CYS A 12 2.31 12.75 33.37
CA CYS A 12 3.07 12.73 32.13
C CYS A 12 3.27 11.30 31.62
N SER A 13 3.57 10.34 32.50
CA SER A 13 3.72 8.92 32.12
C SER A 13 2.39 8.28 31.69
N ILE A 14 1.27 8.62 32.33
CA ILE A 14 -0.07 8.14 31.91
C ILE A 14 -0.41 8.69 30.52
N SER A 15 -0.13 9.97 30.26
CA SER A 15 -0.40 10.59 28.96
C SER A 15 0.41 9.98 27.83
N ILE A 16 1.66 9.61 28.06
CA ILE A 16 2.52 8.95 27.08
C ILE A 16 2.02 7.54 26.78
N VAL A 17 1.65 6.76 27.80
CA VAL A 17 1.10 5.40 27.62
C VAL A 17 -0.21 5.45 26.82
N GLN A 18 -1.08 6.41 27.10
CA GLN A 18 -2.37 6.57 26.42
C GLN A 18 -2.20 7.05 24.96
N ALA A 19 -1.15 7.81 24.67
CA ALA A 19 -0.83 8.24 23.31
C ALA A 19 -0.29 7.07 22.45
N GLU A 20 0.49 6.15 23.02
CA GLU A 20 0.95 4.93 22.35
C GLU A 20 -0.21 3.96 22.07
N GLU A 21 -1.17 3.80 22.98
CA GLU A 21 -2.34 2.93 22.76
C GLU A 21 -3.26 3.40 21.62
N ASN A 22 -3.28 4.71 21.33
CA ASN A 22 -4.17 5.31 20.35
C ASN A 22 -3.53 5.61 18.99
N ARG A 23 -2.22 5.36 18.80
CA ARG A 23 -1.61 5.59 17.49
C ARG A 23 -2.22 4.69 16.42
N VAL A 24 -2.29 5.20 15.21
CA VAL A 24 -2.65 4.38 14.05
C VAL A 24 -1.56 3.32 13.84
N ILE A 25 -1.97 2.06 13.73
CA ILE A 25 -1.10 0.94 13.40
C ILE A 25 -1.44 0.54 11.97
N VAL A 26 -0.51 0.73 11.04
CA VAL A 26 -0.72 0.37 9.63
C VAL A 26 -0.77 -1.14 9.44
N GLY A 27 -1.41 -1.59 8.36
CA GLY A 27 -1.52 -3.02 8.05
C GLY A 27 -0.18 -3.75 8.06
N ALA A 28 0.89 -3.11 7.58
CA ALA A 28 2.24 -3.66 7.54
C ALA A 28 2.82 -3.99 8.92
N GLU A 29 2.44 -3.27 9.97
CA GLU A 29 2.88 -3.55 11.35
C GLU A 29 2.14 -4.73 12.00
N ARG A 30 1.03 -5.18 11.40
CA ARG A 30 0.19 -6.27 11.92
C ARG A 30 0.66 -7.64 11.43
N THR A 31 1.95 -7.91 11.59
CA THR A 31 2.65 -9.07 11.02
C THR A 31 2.04 -10.41 11.39
N ALA A 32 1.52 -10.56 12.61
CA ALA A 32 0.86 -11.78 13.08
C ALA A 32 -0.38 -12.17 12.22
N GLU A 33 -0.97 -11.24 11.47
CA GLU A 33 -2.17 -11.49 10.67
C GLU A 33 -1.85 -11.93 9.24
N TYR A 34 -0.69 -11.56 8.70
CA TYR A 34 -0.36 -11.92 7.32
C TYR A 34 0.87 -12.81 7.17
N TYR A 35 1.78 -12.90 8.14
CA TYR A 35 2.93 -13.80 8.06
C TYR A 35 2.51 -15.27 7.83
N PRO A 36 1.51 -15.81 8.53
CA PRO A 36 1.04 -17.18 8.27
C PRO A 36 0.54 -17.40 6.84
N LEU A 37 0.07 -16.35 6.16
CA LEU A 37 -0.38 -16.43 4.77
C LEU A 37 0.80 -16.44 3.78
N LEU A 38 1.99 -16.01 4.21
CA LEU A 38 3.20 -15.95 3.40
C LEU A 38 4.13 -17.16 3.58
N GLU A 39 3.95 -17.94 4.65
CA GLU A 39 4.79 -19.10 4.94
C GLU A 39 4.80 -20.12 3.79
N GLY A 40 6.00 -20.49 3.34
CA GLY A 40 6.20 -21.42 2.24
C GLY A 40 5.79 -20.90 0.86
N LYS A 41 5.39 -19.65 0.72
CA LYS A 41 5.00 -19.01 -0.54
C LYS A 41 6.16 -18.23 -1.14
N ARG A 42 6.17 -18.12 -2.47
CA ARG A 42 6.98 -17.15 -3.20
C ARG A 42 6.23 -15.82 -3.19
N VAL A 43 6.83 -14.81 -2.58
CA VAL A 43 6.19 -13.52 -2.33
C VAL A 43 6.64 -12.49 -3.36
N ALA A 44 5.71 -11.81 -4.02
CA ALA A 44 5.95 -10.56 -4.73
C ALA A 44 5.51 -9.40 -3.83
N VAL A 45 6.19 -8.26 -3.89
CA VAL A 45 5.81 -7.06 -3.15
C VAL A 45 5.61 -5.91 -4.13
N PHE A 46 4.45 -5.24 -4.06
CA PHE A 46 4.23 -3.95 -4.72
C PHE A 46 4.35 -2.84 -3.68
N SER A 47 5.38 -2.03 -3.80
CA SER A 47 5.73 -0.99 -2.82
C SER A 47 6.65 0.07 -3.42
N ASN A 48 6.79 1.18 -2.70
CA ASN A 48 7.80 2.21 -2.93
C ASN A 48 8.42 2.63 -1.58
N HIS A 49 9.14 3.77 -1.55
CA HIS A 49 9.80 4.29 -0.34
C HIS A 49 8.86 4.51 0.86
N THR A 50 7.54 4.61 0.65
CA THR A 50 6.55 4.78 1.72
C THR A 50 6.21 3.48 2.45
N GLY A 51 6.60 2.31 1.92
CA GLY A 51 6.32 1.00 2.50
C GLY A 51 7.14 0.71 3.74
N MET A 52 6.96 1.50 4.81
CA MET A 52 7.76 1.44 6.03
C MET A 52 7.03 0.76 7.19
N ILE A 53 7.79 0.01 7.99
CA ILE A 53 7.43 -0.49 9.34
C ILE A 53 8.41 0.16 10.31
N GLY A 54 7.97 1.17 11.04
CA GLY A 54 8.88 2.03 11.80
C GLY A 54 9.93 2.66 10.87
N ASN A 55 11.21 2.42 11.11
CA ASN A 55 12.34 2.92 10.32
C ASN A 55 12.89 1.89 9.30
N ARG A 56 12.21 0.78 9.09
CA ARG A 56 12.64 -0.29 8.16
C ARG A 56 11.63 -0.45 7.03
N HIS A 57 12.11 -0.59 5.80
CA HIS A 57 11.23 -0.88 4.67
C HIS A 57 10.63 -2.30 4.80
N LEU A 58 9.36 -2.48 4.40
CA LEU A 58 8.67 -3.77 4.46
C LEU A 58 9.49 -4.92 3.87
N VAL A 59 10.05 -4.72 2.67
CA VAL A 59 10.87 -5.77 2.00
C VAL A 59 12.05 -6.18 2.87
N ASP A 60 12.74 -5.22 3.51
CA ASP A 60 13.87 -5.50 4.40
C ASP A 60 13.42 -6.29 5.64
N VAL A 61 12.21 -6.03 6.11
CA VAL A 61 11.62 -6.77 7.24
C VAL A 61 11.27 -8.19 6.83
N LEU A 62 10.54 -8.37 5.72
CA LEU A 62 10.13 -9.69 5.24
C LEU A 62 11.33 -10.61 4.97
N VAL A 63 12.37 -10.09 4.30
CA VAL A 63 13.61 -10.83 4.03
C VAL A 63 14.34 -11.16 5.33
N GLY A 64 14.40 -10.21 6.27
CA GLY A 64 15.02 -10.42 7.59
C GLY A 64 14.33 -11.49 8.44
N GLU A 65 13.04 -11.69 8.26
CA GLU A 65 12.24 -12.75 8.89
C GLU A 65 12.28 -14.08 8.11
N GLY A 66 13.08 -14.17 7.05
CA GLY A 66 13.28 -15.38 6.26
C GLY A 66 12.14 -15.70 5.28
N LEU A 67 11.24 -14.78 5.02
CA LEU A 67 10.18 -14.95 4.02
C LEU A 67 10.76 -14.86 2.60
N ASN A 68 10.25 -15.70 1.70
CA ASN A 68 10.80 -15.87 0.35
C ASN A 68 10.29 -14.77 -0.61
N VAL A 69 10.84 -13.56 -0.51
CA VAL A 69 10.53 -12.46 -1.43
C VAL A 69 11.32 -12.65 -2.73
N VAL A 70 10.62 -12.90 -3.84
CA VAL A 70 11.23 -13.26 -5.14
C VAL A 70 11.27 -12.11 -6.15
N THR A 71 10.39 -11.12 -6.01
CA THR A 71 10.34 -9.95 -6.91
C THR A 71 9.66 -8.78 -6.24
N ILE A 72 10.03 -7.58 -6.68
CA ILE A 72 9.42 -6.31 -6.27
C ILE A 72 8.81 -5.66 -7.50
N PHE A 73 7.58 -5.23 -7.41
CA PHE A 73 6.95 -4.32 -8.37
C PHE A 73 7.02 -2.91 -7.81
N SER A 74 7.50 -1.97 -8.62
CA SER A 74 7.55 -0.55 -8.25
C SER A 74 6.65 0.28 -9.15
N PRO A 75 5.97 1.30 -8.58
CA PRO A 75 5.24 2.29 -9.35
C PRO A 75 6.18 3.32 -9.97
N GLU A 76 5.61 4.40 -10.48
CA GLU A 76 6.32 5.66 -10.80
C GLU A 76 7.18 6.13 -9.61
N HIS A 77 8.28 6.82 -9.84
CA HIS A 77 9.31 7.24 -8.87
C HIS A 77 10.18 6.11 -8.29
N GLY A 78 9.99 4.86 -8.73
CA GLY A 78 10.84 3.73 -8.36
C GLY A 78 10.58 3.18 -6.95
N PHE A 79 11.39 2.18 -6.57
CA PHE A 79 11.18 1.42 -5.34
C PHE A 79 11.71 2.14 -4.09
N ARG A 80 12.89 2.77 -4.17
CA ARG A 80 13.53 3.48 -3.03
C ARG A 80 13.42 5.00 -3.13
N GLY A 81 12.58 5.54 -4.05
CA GLY A 81 12.40 6.97 -4.22
C GLY A 81 13.58 7.68 -4.92
N ASN A 82 14.38 6.95 -5.69
CA ASN A 82 15.58 7.49 -6.33
C ASN A 82 15.39 7.83 -7.82
N ALA A 83 14.17 7.72 -8.35
CA ALA A 83 13.86 8.04 -9.74
C ALA A 83 13.05 9.34 -9.83
N ASP A 84 13.37 10.19 -10.81
CA ASP A 84 12.64 11.42 -11.08
C ASP A 84 11.23 11.15 -11.63
N ALA A 85 10.33 12.12 -11.51
CA ALA A 85 8.97 12.04 -12.04
C ALA A 85 9.00 11.78 -13.56
N GLY A 86 8.30 10.72 -14.01
CA GLY A 86 8.26 10.34 -15.43
C GLY A 86 9.49 9.60 -15.94
N GLU A 87 10.50 9.32 -15.10
CA GLU A 87 11.64 8.51 -15.48
C GLU A 87 11.24 7.05 -15.73
N LEU A 88 11.56 6.52 -16.92
CA LEU A 88 11.34 5.12 -17.25
C LEU A 88 12.37 4.26 -16.52
N VAL A 89 11.98 3.64 -15.42
CA VAL A 89 12.86 2.76 -14.65
C VAL A 89 12.86 1.38 -15.29
N SER A 90 13.96 1.05 -16.01
CA SER A 90 14.19 -0.33 -16.45
C SER A 90 14.44 -1.25 -15.25
N GLY A 91 14.03 -2.51 -15.34
CA GLY A 91 14.18 -3.48 -14.25
C GLY A 91 15.59 -3.46 -13.67
N SER A 92 15.68 -3.20 -12.38
CA SER A 92 16.92 -3.12 -11.60
C SER A 92 16.93 -4.18 -10.51
N ILE A 93 18.06 -4.31 -9.82
CA ILE A 93 18.19 -5.16 -8.63
C ILE A 93 18.28 -4.25 -7.43
N ASP A 94 17.48 -4.52 -6.40
CA ASP A 94 17.58 -3.79 -5.14
C ASP A 94 18.95 -4.03 -4.50
N PRO A 95 19.79 -3.00 -4.32
CA PRO A 95 21.17 -3.16 -3.86
C PRO A 95 21.26 -3.70 -2.43
N LYS A 96 20.20 -3.58 -1.65
CA LYS A 96 20.18 -4.01 -0.25
C LYS A 96 19.80 -5.48 -0.09
N THR A 97 18.86 -5.97 -0.89
CA THR A 97 18.32 -7.32 -0.77
C THR A 97 18.73 -8.26 -1.91
N GLY A 98 19.24 -7.71 -3.01
CA GLY A 98 19.56 -8.48 -4.22
C GLY A 98 18.32 -8.91 -5.02
N ILE A 99 17.13 -8.47 -4.64
CA ILE A 99 15.87 -8.86 -5.27
C ILE A 99 15.64 -8.04 -6.56
N LYS A 100 15.14 -8.70 -7.60
CA LYS A 100 14.78 -8.06 -8.86
C LYS A 100 13.61 -7.10 -8.66
N ILE A 101 13.78 -5.87 -9.13
CA ILE A 101 12.73 -4.84 -9.21
C ILE A 101 12.20 -4.81 -10.63
N SER A 102 10.88 -4.97 -10.78
CA SER A 102 10.15 -4.84 -12.03
C SER A 102 9.31 -3.57 -11.99
N SER A 103 9.68 -2.55 -12.77
CA SER A 103 8.90 -1.32 -12.85
C SER A 103 7.58 -1.58 -13.58
N LEU A 104 6.49 -1.08 -13.01
CA LEU A 104 5.19 -1.00 -13.69
C LEU A 104 5.06 0.28 -14.53
N TYR A 105 6.04 1.18 -14.43
CA TYR A 105 6.13 2.41 -15.19
C TYR A 105 7.24 2.30 -16.24
N ASP A 106 7.01 1.43 -17.23
CA ASP A 106 7.98 1.12 -18.30
C ASP A 106 7.57 1.67 -19.69
N GLY A 107 6.58 2.57 -19.72
CA GLY A 107 6.02 3.13 -20.95
C GLY A 107 5.10 2.17 -21.73
N LYS A 108 4.79 1.00 -21.17
CA LYS A 108 3.90 -0.02 -21.76
C LYS A 108 2.52 -0.03 -21.06
N SER A 109 1.97 -1.21 -20.85
CA SER A 109 0.63 -1.37 -20.28
C SER A 109 0.55 -1.06 -18.77
N GLY A 110 1.67 -1.02 -18.07
CA GLY A 110 1.72 -0.98 -16.62
C GLY A 110 1.21 -2.26 -15.97
N ARG A 111 1.15 -3.37 -16.72
CA ARG A 111 0.75 -4.70 -16.29
C ARG A 111 1.98 -5.61 -16.28
N PRO A 112 2.17 -6.47 -15.26
CA PRO A 112 3.27 -7.43 -15.26
C PRO A 112 3.14 -8.44 -16.41
N SER A 113 4.28 -8.94 -16.89
CA SER A 113 4.30 -9.99 -17.90
C SER A 113 3.87 -11.34 -17.31
N ASP A 114 3.39 -12.25 -18.16
CA ASP A 114 3.05 -13.62 -17.77
C ASP A 114 4.23 -14.36 -17.13
N GLU A 115 5.45 -14.06 -17.57
CA GLU A 115 6.67 -14.59 -16.96
C GLU A 115 6.81 -14.13 -15.51
N SER A 116 6.63 -12.83 -15.25
CA SER A 116 6.64 -12.28 -13.90
C SER A 116 5.54 -12.88 -13.03
N MET A 117 4.33 -13.09 -13.58
CA MET A 117 3.21 -13.68 -12.85
C MET A 117 3.43 -15.15 -12.44
N ARG A 118 4.30 -15.88 -13.16
CA ARG A 118 4.68 -17.26 -12.79
C ARG A 118 5.72 -17.33 -11.68
N MET A 119 6.40 -16.23 -11.37
CA MET A 119 7.48 -16.21 -10.38
C MET A 119 7.00 -16.30 -8.93
N PHE A 120 5.76 -15.91 -8.63
CA PHE A 120 5.26 -15.79 -7.27
C PHE A 120 3.88 -16.45 -7.08
N ASP A 121 3.51 -16.69 -5.83
CA ASP A 121 2.24 -17.29 -5.42
C ASP A 121 1.31 -16.26 -4.78
N VAL A 122 1.87 -15.26 -4.11
CA VAL A 122 1.15 -14.20 -3.39
C VAL A 122 1.79 -12.84 -3.66
N LEU A 123 0.93 -11.85 -3.90
CA LEU A 123 1.32 -10.43 -4.01
C LEU A 123 0.97 -9.70 -2.71
N VAL A 124 1.94 -9.08 -2.10
CA VAL A 124 1.75 -8.14 -0.98
C VAL A 124 1.79 -6.72 -1.52
N VAL A 125 0.77 -5.93 -1.23
CA VAL A 125 0.66 -4.51 -1.59
C VAL A 125 0.83 -3.69 -0.33
N ASP A 126 1.83 -2.82 -0.30
CA ASP A 126 2.10 -1.88 0.78
C ASP A 126 2.63 -0.56 0.23
N ILE A 127 1.76 0.41 0.10
CA ILE A 127 2.07 1.72 -0.48
C ILE A 127 1.13 2.78 0.09
N GLN A 128 1.65 3.98 0.35
CA GLN A 128 0.81 5.11 0.77
C GLN A 128 0.09 5.71 -0.43
N ASP A 129 -1.22 5.84 -0.33
CA ASP A 129 -2.08 6.58 -1.25
C ASP A 129 -2.65 7.80 -0.52
N VAL A 130 -3.09 8.81 -1.25
CA VAL A 130 -3.61 10.07 -0.69
C VAL A 130 -5.11 10.26 -0.93
N GLY A 131 -5.81 9.26 -1.45
CA GLY A 131 -7.26 9.29 -1.64
C GLY A 131 -7.75 10.21 -2.76
N LEU A 132 -6.88 10.51 -3.73
CA LEU A 132 -7.19 11.34 -4.90
C LEU A 132 -7.19 10.49 -6.17
N ARG A 133 -8.26 10.58 -6.97
CA ARG A 133 -8.42 9.77 -8.19
C ARG A 133 -7.28 9.93 -9.19
N PHE A 134 -6.62 11.07 -9.25
CA PHE A 134 -5.50 11.32 -10.16
C PHE A 134 -4.13 10.94 -9.55
N TYR A 135 -4.08 10.46 -8.29
CA TYR A 135 -2.90 9.88 -7.69
C TYR A 135 -2.84 8.39 -8.04
N THR A 136 -1.89 7.98 -8.88
CA THR A 136 -2.03 6.80 -9.76
C THR A 136 -1.65 5.45 -9.14
N TYR A 137 -1.24 5.41 -7.87
CA TYR A 137 -0.83 4.15 -7.23
C TYR A 137 -1.96 3.13 -7.14
N TYR A 138 -3.20 3.58 -6.90
CA TYR A 138 -4.34 2.68 -6.92
C TYR A 138 -4.56 2.05 -8.31
N ILE A 139 -4.22 2.74 -9.41
CA ILE A 139 -4.34 2.21 -10.77
C ILE A 139 -3.39 1.03 -10.95
N SER A 140 -2.15 1.18 -10.48
CA SER A 140 -1.15 0.12 -10.49
C SER A 140 -1.60 -1.09 -9.67
N MET A 141 -2.17 -0.86 -8.46
CA MET A 141 -2.75 -1.92 -7.64
C MET A 141 -3.89 -2.64 -8.38
N VAL A 142 -4.83 -1.92 -8.99
CA VAL A 142 -5.95 -2.54 -9.72
C VAL A 142 -5.48 -3.37 -10.91
N LYS A 143 -4.48 -2.91 -11.65
CA LYS A 143 -3.86 -3.68 -12.75
C LYS A 143 -3.16 -4.94 -12.26
N LEU A 144 -2.50 -4.88 -11.11
CA LEU A 144 -1.90 -6.03 -10.45
C LEU A 144 -2.96 -7.01 -9.94
N MET A 145 -4.04 -6.52 -9.32
CA MET A 145 -5.18 -7.35 -8.89
C MET A 145 -5.81 -8.08 -10.08
N ASP A 146 -5.97 -7.39 -11.21
CA ASP A 146 -6.50 -7.98 -12.45
C ASP A 146 -5.60 -9.10 -12.99
N ALA A 147 -4.29 -8.86 -13.04
CA ALA A 147 -3.31 -9.87 -13.42
C ALA A 147 -3.29 -11.06 -12.43
N CYS A 148 -3.38 -10.79 -11.12
CA CYS A 148 -3.45 -11.82 -10.09
C CYS A 148 -4.73 -12.68 -10.23
N ALA A 149 -5.88 -12.05 -10.48
CA ALA A 149 -7.13 -12.77 -10.71
C ALA A 149 -7.05 -13.68 -11.93
N GLU A 150 -6.45 -13.22 -13.04
CA GLU A 150 -6.24 -14.01 -14.24
C GLU A 150 -5.32 -15.21 -14.01
N HIS A 151 -4.28 -15.06 -13.20
CA HIS A 151 -3.29 -16.12 -12.95
C HIS A 151 -3.54 -16.92 -11.66
N GLY A 152 -4.65 -16.70 -10.96
CA GLY A 152 -4.99 -17.38 -9.71
C GLY A 152 -3.97 -17.11 -8.59
N ARG A 153 -3.49 -15.87 -8.46
CA ARG A 153 -2.57 -15.44 -7.41
C ARG A 153 -3.33 -14.69 -6.31
N MET A 154 -3.02 -15.01 -5.06
CA MET A 154 -3.54 -14.29 -3.91
C MET A 154 -2.97 -12.86 -3.86
N VAL A 155 -3.78 -11.91 -3.42
CA VAL A 155 -3.37 -10.52 -3.14
C VAL A 155 -3.64 -10.20 -1.67
N ILE A 156 -2.63 -9.67 -0.99
CA ILE A 156 -2.74 -9.17 0.38
C ILE A 156 -2.44 -7.67 0.35
N VAL A 157 -3.43 -6.84 0.70
CA VAL A 157 -3.24 -5.40 0.85
C VAL A 157 -2.99 -5.08 2.32
N LEU A 158 -1.81 -4.57 2.63
CA LEU A 158 -1.45 -4.03 3.93
C LEU A 158 -1.85 -2.56 3.95
N ASP A 159 -3.02 -2.29 4.53
CA ASP A 159 -3.68 -1.01 4.39
C ASP A 159 -2.95 0.11 5.14
N ARG A 160 -3.04 1.32 4.58
CA ARG A 160 -2.49 2.55 5.15
C ARG A 160 -3.57 3.61 5.27
N PRO A 161 -3.46 4.52 6.24
CA PRO A 161 -4.46 5.56 6.44
C PRO A 161 -4.53 6.49 5.21
N ASN A 162 -5.75 6.92 4.87
CA ASN A 162 -5.95 7.95 3.86
C ASN A 162 -5.96 9.35 4.51
N PRO A 163 -5.04 10.26 4.18
CA PRO A 163 -5.01 11.61 4.73
C PRO A 163 -6.25 12.43 4.37
N ASN A 164 -6.89 12.13 3.24
CA ASN A 164 -8.16 12.74 2.79
C ASN A 164 -9.38 11.84 3.07
N GLY A 165 -9.27 10.91 4.02
CA GLY A 165 -10.35 9.97 4.34
C GLY A 165 -11.62 10.61 4.94
N HIS A 166 -11.53 11.84 5.44
CA HIS A 166 -12.60 12.50 6.20
C HIS A 166 -13.67 13.17 5.32
N TYR A 167 -13.50 13.20 3.99
CA TYR A 167 -14.49 13.80 3.08
C TYR A 167 -14.47 13.12 1.70
N ILE A 168 -15.55 13.36 0.96
CA ILE A 168 -15.69 12.94 -0.45
C ILE A 168 -16.05 14.20 -1.23
N ASP A 169 -15.38 14.42 -2.38
CA ASP A 169 -15.61 15.61 -3.19
C ASP A 169 -15.30 15.37 -4.68
N GLY A 170 -15.88 16.26 -5.50
CA GLY A 170 -15.74 16.24 -6.94
C GLY A 170 -16.60 15.19 -7.65
N PRO A 171 -16.74 15.31 -8.97
CA PRO A 171 -17.60 14.42 -9.76
C PRO A 171 -17.04 13.01 -9.86
N ILE A 172 -17.94 12.03 -9.91
CA ILE A 172 -17.61 10.65 -10.30
C ILE A 172 -17.11 10.68 -11.75
N LEU A 173 -16.07 9.90 -12.04
CA LEU A 173 -15.53 9.77 -13.38
C LEU A 173 -16.56 9.14 -14.33
N ASP A 174 -16.91 9.86 -15.39
CA ASP A 174 -17.59 9.24 -16.53
C ASP A 174 -16.57 8.36 -17.29
N MET A 175 -16.83 7.07 -17.36
CA MET A 175 -15.90 6.05 -17.87
C MET A 175 -15.52 6.23 -19.34
N LYS A 176 -16.24 7.08 -20.11
CA LYS A 176 -15.80 7.49 -21.46
C LYS A 176 -14.49 8.30 -21.44
N TYR A 177 -14.15 8.90 -20.30
CA TYR A 177 -12.90 9.64 -20.08
C TYR A 177 -11.84 8.82 -19.30
N LYS A 178 -11.99 7.50 -19.22
CA LYS A 178 -11.00 6.63 -18.60
C LYS A 178 -9.61 6.86 -19.20
N SER A 179 -8.61 7.03 -18.32
CA SER A 179 -7.25 7.38 -18.72
C SER A 179 -6.22 6.89 -17.69
N GLY A 180 -4.94 7.15 -17.93
CA GLY A 180 -3.87 6.86 -16.97
C GLY A 180 -3.95 7.63 -15.65
N VAL A 181 -4.75 8.69 -15.57
CA VAL A 181 -4.97 9.51 -14.36
C VAL A 181 -6.42 9.46 -13.86
N GLY A 182 -7.21 8.52 -14.38
CA GLY A 182 -8.60 8.31 -13.97
C GLY A 182 -9.09 6.95 -14.49
N TRP A 183 -9.06 5.93 -13.63
CA TRP A 183 -9.25 4.53 -14.04
C TRP A 183 -10.58 3.92 -13.59
N LEU A 184 -11.15 4.42 -12.49
CA LEU A 184 -12.36 3.88 -11.87
C LEU A 184 -13.47 4.93 -11.79
N PRO A 185 -14.76 4.53 -11.76
CA PRO A 185 -15.90 5.41 -11.61
C PRO A 185 -16.05 5.89 -10.16
N ILE A 186 -15.04 6.61 -9.66
CA ILE A 186 -14.99 7.15 -8.31
C ILE A 186 -14.89 8.68 -8.33
N PRO A 187 -15.25 9.39 -7.23
CA PRO A 187 -15.08 10.83 -7.10
C PRO A 187 -13.62 11.29 -7.20
N VAL A 188 -13.38 12.59 -7.36
CA VAL A 188 -12.00 13.14 -7.36
C VAL A 188 -11.33 12.86 -6.02
N VAL A 189 -11.99 13.19 -4.91
CA VAL A 189 -11.60 12.80 -3.56
C VAL A 189 -12.54 11.68 -3.14
N HIS A 190 -12.04 10.46 -3.04
CA HIS A 190 -12.90 9.29 -2.87
C HIS A 190 -13.07 8.84 -1.41
N GLY A 191 -12.31 9.41 -0.47
CA GLY A 191 -12.45 9.16 0.96
C GLY A 191 -12.03 7.76 1.44
N MET A 192 -11.73 6.82 0.55
CA MET A 192 -11.38 5.42 0.89
C MET A 192 -9.89 5.25 1.16
N THR A 193 -9.53 4.31 2.03
CA THR A 193 -8.17 3.76 2.06
C THR A 193 -7.93 2.88 0.82
N LEU A 194 -6.66 2.53 0.57
CA LEU A 194 -6.32 1.65 -0.56
C LEU A 194 -6.92 0.25 -0.39
N GLY A 195 -6.98 -0.25 0.85
CA GLY A 195 -7.61 -1.53 1.18
C GLY A 195 -9.13 -1.51 1.00
N GLU A 196 -9.80 -0.42 1.35
CA GLU A 196 -11.24 -0.23 1.09
C GLU A 196 -11.52 -0.16 -0.40
N LEU A 197 -10.70 0.59 -1.16
CA LEU A 197 -10.82 0.67 -2.61
C LEU A 197 -10.60 -0.71 -3.28
N ALA A 198 -9.62 -1.48 -2.81
CA ALA A 198 -9.41 -2.85 -3.31
C ALA A 198 -10.62 -3.75 -3.08
N ARG A 199 -11.24 -3.68 -1.90
CA ARG A 199 -12.50 -4.41 -1.61
C ARG A 199 -13.65 -3.96 -2.51
N MET A 200 -13.79 -2.65 -2.74
CA MET A 200 -14.82 -2.10 -3.63
C MET A 200 -14.62 -2.60 -5.06
N VAL A 201 -13.40 -2.49 -5.61
CA VAL A 201 -13.07 -3.00 -6.96
C VAL A 201 -13.43 -4.47 -7.11
N ASN A 202 -13.11 -5.28 -6.11
CA ASN A 202 -13.38 -6.72 -6.13
C ASN A 202 -14.88 -7.03 -5.98
N GLY A 203 -15.58 -6.33 -5.07
CA GLY A 203 -16.99 -6.52 -4.81
C GLY A 203 -17.89 -6.07 -5.96
N GLU A 204 -17.56 -4.93 -6.56
CA GLU A 204 -18.28 -4.38 -7.73
C GLU A 204 -17.87 -5.04 -9.07
N ARG A 205 -16.94 -6.02 -9.01
CA ARG A 205 -16.43 -6.73 -10.18
C ARG A 205 -15.86 -5.81 -11.28
N TRP A 206 -15.10 -4.81 -10.86
CA TRP A 206 -14.51 -3.83 -11.78
C TRP A 206 -13.20 -4.31 -12.44
N LEU A 207 -12.73 -5.51 -12.09
CA LEU A 207 -11.65 -6.17 -12.83
C LEU A 207 -12.12 -6.63 -14.21
N SER A 208 -11.19 -6.89 -15.12
CA SER A 208 -11.48 -7.32 -16.48
C SER A 208 -12.38 -8.57 -16.48
N ASP A 209 -13.36 -8.59 -17.37
CA ASP A 209 -14.35 -9.67 -17.51
C ASP A 209 -15.13 -9.98 -16.22
N GLY A 210 -15.22 -9.01 -15.29
CA GLY A 210 -15.89 -9.17 -14.00
C GLY A 210 -15.21 -10.19 -13.06
N ARG A 211 -13.93 -10.46 -13.27
CA ARG A 211 -13.15 -11.37 -12.42
C ARG A 211 -13.16 -10.93 -10.96
N ILE A 212 -12.94 -11.89 -10.08
CA ILE A 212 -12.76 -11.68 -8.64
C ILE A 212 -11.34 -12.13 -8.31
N CYS A 213 -10.60 -11.27 -7.61
CA CYS A 213 -9.29 -11.57 -7.08
C CYS A 213 -9.42 -12.29 -5.72
N ASP A 214 -8.57 -13.26 -5.43
CA ASP A 214 -8.39 -13.80 -4.08
C ASP A 214 -7.69 -12.73 -3.24
N LEU A 215 -8.50 -11.95 -2.51
CA LEU A 215 -8.10 -10.71 -1.84
C LEU A 215 -8.22 -10.82 -0.32
N THR A 216 -7.12 -10.57 0.37
CA THR A 216 -7.09 -10.32 1.82
C THR A 216 -6.66 -8.88 2.07
N VAL A 217 -7.36 -8.16 2.94
CA VAL A 217 -6.98 -6.80 3.37
C VAL A 217 -6.68 -6.84 4.86
N ILE A 218 -5.47 -6.43 5.24
CA ILE A 218 -5.07 -6.20 6.62
C ILE A 218 -5.28 -4.72 6.93
N PRO A 219 -6.39 -4.33 7.58
CA PRO A 219 -6.74 -2.94 7.79
C PRO A 219 -5.83 -2.27 8.81
N CYS A 220 -5.80 -0.95 8.83
CA CYS A 220 -5.20 -0.20 9.92
C CYS A 220 -5.96 -0.45 11.23
N LYS A 221 -5.21 -0.53 12.37
CA LYS A 221 -5.81 -0.51 13.70
C LYS A 221 -5.81 0.93 14.21
N ASN A 222 -6.83 1.30 15.00
CA ASN A 222 -7.02 2.65 15.55
C ASN A 222 -7.18 3.76 14.49
N TYR A 223 -7.52 3.41 13.25
CA TYR A 223 -7.84 4.34 12.19
C TYR A 223 -9.35 4.42 11.96
N THR A 224 -9.82 5.60 11.76
CA THR A 224 -11.17 5.91 11.25
C THR A 224 -11.06 7.04 10.23
N HIS A 225 -12.07 7.23 9.39
CA HIS A 225 -12.12 8.37 8.46
C HIS A 225 -12.11 9.75 9.13
N ARG A 226 -12.25 9.81 10.46
CA ARG A 226 -12.15 11.05 11.27
C ARG A 226 -10.80 11.21 11.95
N THR A 227 -9.87 10.24 11.76
CA THR A 227 -8.55 10.30 12.38
C THR A 227 -7.75 11.45 11.76
N CYS A 228 -7.29 12.38 12.60
CA CYS A 228 -6.39 13.44 12.17
C CYS A 228 -4.99 12.87 11.93
N LEU A 229 -4.48 12.97 10.72
CA LEU A 229 -3.18 12.42 10.30
C LEU A 229 -2.07 13.47 10.24
N LEU A 230 -2.19 14.59 10.95
CA LEU A 230 -1.21 15.69 10.96
C LEU A 230 0.22 15.27 11.33
N TYR A 231 0.42 14.04 11.82
CA TYR A 231 1.71 13.50 12.23
C TYR A 231 2.21 12.32 11.37
N THR A 232 1.54 11.98 10.26
CA THR A 232 1.93 10.85 9.43
C THR A 232 2.50 11.24 8.06
N SER A 233 2.63 12.52 7.79
CA SER A 233 2.94 13.01 6.45
C SER A 233 4.37 13.47 6.27
N ASP A 234 5.36 12.57 6.34
CA ASP A 234 6.62 12.80 5.62
C ASP A 234 6.47 12.47 4.11
N ALA A 235 5.32 11.94 3.69
CA ALA A 235 5.06 11.51 2.32
C ALA A 235 4.22 12.51 1.50
N ALA A 236 3.85 13.66 2.06
CA ALA A 236 3.05 14.68 1.38
C ALA A 236 3.86 15.93 0.96
N ASP A 237 5.16 15.96 1.24
CA ASP A 237 6.05 17.09 0.92
C ASP A 237 6.90 16.86 -0.35
N ASP A 238 6.62 15.82 -1.17
CA ASP A 238 7.26 15.58 -2.47
C ASP A 238 6.32 15.94 -3.65
#